data_1a76db9449b132695a58c945281ad402
#
_entry.id   1a76db9449b132695a58c945281ad402
#
_cell.length_a   1.000
_cell.length_b   1.000
_cell.length_c   1.000
_cell.angle_alpha   90.00
_cell.angle_beta   90.00
_cell.angle_gamma   90.00
#
_symmetry.space_group_name_H-M   'P 1'
#
loop_
_entity.id
_entity.type
_entity.pdbx_description
1 polymer ?
#
loop_
_entity_poly.entity_id
_entity_poly.type
_entity_poly.pdbx_seq_one_letter_code
_entity_poly.pdbx_strand_id
1 'polypeptide(L)'
;MKCLVRYALVSVYLSSVALAQSAQQLADLTKSMSEQGRTVVTRLAELNRLSPGQWRVHDGDMAHGESSDLDDTSWPIAKTTESYSTEAVWFRQWVEVPKTLHGYDLTGARIWFQFDGGASGTRPTIIYFNGRRVALGESLEPIVLFENAKPGDKVLVAVKLLASATPKHYYNTNMKIDFAQSRPNPDDMRSEFLAASADLSSLSNHVQDDEATLSKAISQVDLTALDASDQKHFDDSLRISQATMELLKPTLQQAEIRLTGNSHIDAAWMWPWTETVDVVKRTFSTALQLMDEYPDYTYTQSAAVYNDWMAQKYPAIDNEIKQRIKEGR
;
A
#
# COMPACT_ATOMS: atom_id res chain seq x y z
N MET A 1 24.82 -2.04 -24.96
CA MET A 1 23.94 -0.86 -25.01
C MET A 1 22.46 -1.14 -25.31
N LYS A 2 22.06 -2.24 -25.93
CA LYS A 2 20.63 -2.55 -26.27
C LYS A 2 19.83 -3.24 -25.12
N CYS A 3 20.47 -3.71 -24.05
CA CYS A 3 19.79 -4.41 -22.96
C CYS A 3 19.32 -3.45 -21.85
N LEU A 4 20.03 -2.37 -21.59
CA LEU A 4 19.72 -1.38 -20.54
C LEU A 4 18.43 -0.57 -20.81
N VAL A 5 18.13 -0.30 -22.09
CA VAL A 5 16.90 0.44 -22.46
C VAL A 5 15.63 -0.38 -22.19
N ARG A 6 15.71 -1.72 -22.20
CA ARG A 6 14.56 -2.58 -21.94
C ARG A 6 14.15 -2.63 -20.47
N TYR A 7 15.09 -2.49 -19.54
CA TYR A 7 14.77 -2.54 -18.09
C TYR A 7 14.13 -1.25 -17.59
N ALA A 8 14.58 -0.09 -18.04
CA ALA A 8 13.96 1.18 -17.70
C ALA A 8 12.52 1.30 -18.23
N LEU A 9 12.28 0.79 -19.44
CA LEU A 9 10.94 0.75 -20.03
C LEU A 9 9.99 -0.22 -19.30
N VAL A 10 10.50 -1.35 -18.80
CA VAL A 10 9.70 -2.33 -18.05
C VAL A 10 9.30 -1.79 -16.68
N SER A 11 10.17 -1.10 -15.94
CA SER A 11 9.80 -0.56 -14.62
C SER A 11 8.84 0.64 -14.71
N VAL A 12 8.97 1.50 -15.70
CA VAL A 12 8.00 2.57 -15.98
C VAL A 12 6.66 1.98 -16.46
N TYR A 13 6.69 0.89 -17.22
CA TYR A 13 5.48 0.19 -17.66
C TYR A 13 4.77 -0.51 -16.52
N LEU A 14 5.50 -1.15 -15.59
CA LEU A 14 4.93 -1.80 -14.41
C LEU A 14 4.31 -0.81 -13.43
N SER A 15 4.91 0.34 -13.20
CA SER A 15 4.33 1.38 -12.33
C SER A 15 3.11 2.05 -12.98
N SER A 16 3.13 2.30 -14.29
CA SER A 16 1.97 2.83 -15.01
C SER A 16 0.83 1.82 -15.12
N VAL A 17 1.14 0.54 -15.28
CA VAL A 17 0.15 -0.54 -15.29
C VAL A 17 -0.46 -0.72 -13.91
N ALA A 18 0.32 -0.68 -12.82
CA ALA A 18 -0.20 -0.76 -11.45
C ALA A 18 -1.10 0.43 -11.09
N LEU A 19 -0.73 1.65 -11.50
CA LEU A 19 -1.57 2.84 -11.34
C LEU A 19 -2.86 2.77 -12.19
N ALA A 20 -2.76 2.29 -13.42
CA ALA A 20 -3.92 2.09 -14.28
C ALA A 20 -4.84 0.98 -13.74
N GLN A 21 -4.30 -0.12 -13.21
CA GLN A 21 -5.07 -1.16 -12.55
C GLN A 21 -5.77 -0.66 -11.29
N SER A 22 -5.11 0.14 -10.46
CA SER A 22 -5.73 0.73 -9.27
C SER A 22 -6.84 1.73 -9.62
N ALA A 23 -6.67 2.53 -10.66
CA ALA A 23 -7.71 3.44 -11.16
C ALA A 23 -8.90 2.67 -11.77
N GLN A 24 -8.62 1.60 -12.51
CA GLN A 24 -9.67 0.74 -13.06
C GLN A 24 -10.44 0.02 -11.94
N GLN A 25 -9.75 -0.53 -10.94
CA GLN A 25 -10.40 -1.15 -9.78
C GLN A 25 -11.29 -0.18 -9.03
N LEU A 26 -10.83 1.06 -8.80
CA LEU A 26 -11.66 2.09 -8.17
C LEU A 26 -12.87 2.45 -9.03
N ALA A 27 -12.68 2.57 -10.35
CA ALA A 27 -13.78 2.84 -11.29
C ALA A 27 -14.82 1.70 -11.27
N ASP A 28 -14.38 0.44 -11.20
CA ASP A 28 -15.27 -0.71 -11.13
C ASP A 28 -16.02 -0.75 -9.79
N LEU A 29 -15.35 -0.49 -8.66
CA LEU A 29 -15.96 -0.43 -7.34
C LEU A 29 -16.97 0.72 -7.19
N THR A 30 -16.74 1.83 -7.89
CA THR A 30 -17.64 3.00 -7.84
C THR A 30 -18.69 3.02 -8.95
N LYS A 31 -18.71 2.02 -9.84
CA LYS A 31 -19.60 1.98 -11.01
C LYS A 31 -21.08 1.99 -10.64
N SER A 32 -21.46 1.31 -9.56
CA SER A 32 -22.83 1.26 -9.05
C SER A 32 -23.23 2.52 -8.27
N MET A 33 -22.26 3.34 -7.85
CA MET A 33 -22.52 4.54 -7.07
C MET A 33 -23.10 5.68 -7.93
N SER A 34 -23.94 6.50 -7.30
CA SER A 34 -24.39 7.78 -7.87
C SER A 34 -23.19 8.71 -8.12
N GLU A 35 -23.37 9.77 -8.91
CA GLU A 35 -22.36 10.81 -9.11
C GLU A 35 -21.92 11.45 -7.79
N GLN A 36 -22.90 11.74 -6.90
CA GLN A 36 -22.62 12.24 -5.56
C GLN A 36 -21.76 11.25 -4.76
N GLY A 37 -22.08 9.96 -4.82
CA GLY A 37 -21.31 8.92 -4.13
C GLY A 37 -19.85 8.87 -4.58
N ARG A 38 -19.61 8.90 -5.89
CA ARG A 38 -18.26 8.97 -6.45
C ARG A 38 -17.50 10.21 -5.99
N THR A 39 -18.18 11.36 -5.97
CA THR A 39 -17.59 12.63 -5.49
C THR A 39 -17.17 12.51 -4.03
N VAL A 40 -18.05 12.02 -3.15
CA VAL A 40 -17.75 11.84 -1.71
C VAL A 40 -16.56 10.90 -1.53
N VAL A 41 -16.57 9.71 -2.15
CA VAL A 41 -15.48 8.73 -2.04
C VAL A 41 -14.14 9.31 -2.51
N THR A 42 -14.14 10.07 -3.61
CA THR A 42 -12.93 10.72 -4.13
C THR A 42 -12.40 11.79 -3.17
N ARG A 43 -13.28 12.65 -2.66
CA ARG A 43 -12.90 13.70 -1.71
C ARG A 43 -12.37 13.13 -0.39
N LEU A 44 -12.96 12.04 0.12
CA LEU A 44 -12.46 11.37 1.31
C LEU A 44 -11.08 10.74 1.06
N ALA A 45 -10.81 10.21 -0.14
CA ALA A 45 -9.51 9.67 -0.50
C ALA A 45 -8.38 10.72 -0.49
N GLU A 46 -8.68 11.97 -0.78
CA GLU A 46 -7.72 13.07 -0.77
C GLU A 46 -7.25 13.45 0.65
N LEU A 47 -7.98 13.00 1.68
CA LEU A 47 -7.70 13.35 3.07
C LEU A 47 -6.74 12.39 3.77
N ASN A 48 -6.44 11.22 3.19
CA ASN A 48 -5.67 10.18 3.87
C ASN A 48 -4.15 10.23 3.61
N ARG A 49 -3.70 11.15 2.74
CA ARG A 49 -2.28 11.27 2.38
C ARG A 49 -1.85 12.72 2.27
N LEU A 50 -0.74 13.02 2.91
CA LEU A 50 -0.05 14.27 2.65
C LEU A 50 0.68 14.17 1.31
N SER A 51 0.51 15.19 0.46
CA SER A 51 1.20 15.22 -0.83
C SER A 51 2.71 15.24 -0.63
N PRO A 52 3.47 14.38 -1.29
CA PRO A 52 4.92 14.44 -1.23
C PRO A 52 5.40 15.74 -1.87
N GLY A 53 6.29 16.45 -1.17
CA GLY A 53 6.99 17.60 -1.72
C GLY A 53 8.00 17.19 -2.81
N GLN A 54 8.76 18.14 -3.28
CA GLN A 54 9.84 17.89 -4.23
C GLN A 54 11.11 17.48 -3.51
N TRP A 55 11.71 16.36 -3.91
CA TRP A 55 13.01 15.94 -3.44
C TRP A 55 14.13 16.68 -4.16
N ARG A 56 15.05 17.25 -3.40
CA ARG A 56 16.35 17.68 -3.92
C ARG A 56 17.29 16.49 -3.90
N VAL A 57 18.13 16.35 -4.93
CA VAL A 57 19.01 15.20 -5.09
C VAL A 57 20.45 15.64 -5.30
N HIS A 58 21.36 14.92 -4.63
CA HIS A 58 22.81 15.00 -4.87
C HIS A 58 23.34 13.62 -5.27
N ASP A 59 23.83 13.52 -6.50
CA ASP A 59 24.42 12.26 -7.01
C ASP A 59 25.91 12.25 -6.63
N GLY A 60 26.27 11.47 -5.65
CA GLY A 60 27.57 11.35 -5.03
C GLY A 60 27.49 11.27 -3.52
N ASP A 61 28.50 10.69 -2.88
CA ASP A 61 28.61 10.72 -1.42
C ASP A 61 29.06 12.08 -0.94
N MET A 62 28.61 12.46 0.24
CA MET A 62 29.06 13.67 0.91
C MET A 62 29.00 13.52 2.42
N ALA A 63 29.88 14.26 3.10
CA ALA A 63 29.82 14.36 4.55
C ALA A 63 28.62 15.21 4.98
N HIS A 64 27.95 14.75 6.04
CA HIS A 64 26.84 15.48 6.67
C HIS A 64 25.66 15.81 5.75
N GLY A 65 25.38 14.94 4.75
CA GLY A 65 24.21 15.09 3.88
C GLY A 65 22.87 15.07 4.63
N GLU A 66 22.85 14.55 5.87
CA GLU A 66 21.71 14.55 6.78
C GLU A 66 21.51 15.86 7.56
N SER A 67 22.50 16.77 7.57
CA SER A 67 22.48 17.97 8.42
C SER A 67 21.40 18.95 8.02
N SER A 68 20.68 19.52 8.99
CA SER A 68 19.73 20.61 8.76
C SER A 68 20.39 21.91 8.31
N ASP A 69 21.69 22.07 8.59
CA ASP A 69 22.45 23.30 8.28
C ASP A 69 23.02 23.29 6.86
N LEU A 70 22.92 22.15 6.16
CA LEU A 70 23.38 22.03 4.80
C LEU A 70 22.47 22.81 3.85
N ASP A 71 23.05 23.74 3.08
CA ASP A 71 22.35 24.42 1.99
C ASP A 71 22.25 23.50 0.76
N ASP A 72 21.05 23.03 0.49
CA ASP A 72 20.71 22.20 -0.66
C ASP A 72 19.93 22.95 -1.76
N THR A 73 19.85 24.27 -1.68
CA THR A 73 19.06 25.11 -2.61
C THR A 73 19.51 25.00 -4.06
N SER A 74 20.79 24.73 -4.29
CA SER A 74 21.37 24.51 -5.62
C SER A 74 21.18 23.09 -6.17
N TRP A 75 20.71 22.14 -5.38
CA TRP A 75 20.55 20.78 -5.82
C TRP A 75 19.38 20.64 -6.81
N PRO A 76 19.53 19.83 -7.86
CA PRO A 76 18.43 19.57 -8.79
C PRO A 76 17.27 18.84 -8.09
N ILE A 77 16.09 18.97 -8.69
CA ILE A 77 14.90 18.22 -8.25
C ILE A 77 14.95 16.80 -8.83
N ALA A 78 14.78 15.81 -7.98
CA ALA A 78 14.76 14.40 -8.36
C ALA A 78 13.56 14.09 -9.25
N LYS A 79 13.77 13.25 -10.26
CA LYS A 79 12.73 12.75 -11.16
C LYS A 79 12.68 11.23 -11.13
N THR A 80 11.49 10.67 -11.19
CA THR A 80 11.29 9.21 -11.21
C THR A 80 11.84 8.53 -12.47
N THR A 81 12.15 9.29 -13.52
CA THR A 81 12.75 8.80 -14.76
C THR A 81 14.26 8.80 -14.76
N GLU A 82 14.89 9.41 -13.76
CA GLU A 82 16.34 9.52 -13.66
C GLU A 82 16.94 8.34 -12.90
N SER A 83 18.19 8.00 -13.26
CA SER A 83 18.98 6.97 -12.61
C SER A 83 20.33 7.53 -12.16
N TYR A 84 20.81 7.05 -11.02
CA TYR A 84 22.00 7.53 -10.35
C TYR A 84 23.00 6.39 -10.20
N SER A 85 24.21 6.56 -10.71
CA SER A 85 25.21 5.49 -10.82
C SER A 85 26.43 5.69 -9.92
N THR A 86 26.48 6.74 -9.14
CA THR A 86 27.61 7.02 -8.23
C THR A 86 27.59 6.12 -6.99
N GLU A 87 28.60 6.25 -6.15
CA GLU A 87 28.78 5.44 -4.94
C GLU A 87 27.66 5.60 -3.93
N ALA A 88 27.09 6.79 -3.82
CA ALA A 88 25.90 7.05 -3.01
C ALA A 88 25.06 8.15 -3.65
N VAL A 89 23.81 8.26 -3.23
CA VAL A 89 22.91 9.33 -3.64
C VAL A 89 22.15 9.84 -2.41
N TRP A 90 22.05 11.14 -2.28
CA TRP A 90 21.28 11.80 -1.24
C TRP A 90 20.03 12.43 -1.81
N PHE A 91 18.90 12.20 -1.13
CA PHE A 91 17.61 12.87 -1.37
C PHE A 91 17.24 13.65 -0.12
N ARG A 92 16.82 14.89 -0.28
CA ARG A 92 16.45 15.75 0.84
C ARG A 92 15.17 16.51 0.55
N GLN A 93 14.31 16.63 1.56
CA GLN A 93 13.16 17.53 1.49
C GLN A 93 12.75 17.97 2.89
N TRP A 94 12.24 19.19 3.01
CA TRP A 94 11.51 19.64 4.17
C TRP A 94 10.04 19.25 4.02
N VAL A 95 9.53 18.49 4.99
CA VAL A 95 8.11 18.18 5.10
C VAL A 95 7.52 19.08 6.16
N GLU A 96 6.48 19.80 5.80
CA GLU A 96 5.75 20.70 6.68
C GLU A 96 4.29 20.28 6.76
N VAL A 97 3.73 20.25 7.96
CA VAL A 97 2.31 19.98 8.18
C VAL A 97 1.51 21.21 7.72
N PRO A 98 0.67 21.10 6.69
CA PRO A 98 -0.10 22.25 6.19
C PRO A 98 -1.15 22.68 7.22
N LYS A 99 -1.66 23.91 7.08
CA LYS A 99 -2.74 24.41 7.93
C LYS A 99 -3.98 23.54 7.84
N THR A 100 -4.32 23.11 6.64
CA THR A 100 -5.37 22.12 6.36
C THR A 100 -4.97 21.29 5.16
N LEU A 101 -5.49 20.06 5.09
CA LEU A 101 -5.39 19.20 3.91
C LEU A 101 -6.76 19.19 3.22
N HIS A 102 -6.90 19.89 2.10
CA HIS A 102 -8.18 20.04 1.39
C HIS A 102 -9.36 20.45 2.30
N GLY A 103 -9.09 21.36 3.24
CA GLY A 103 -10.06 21.81 4.24
C GLY A 103 -10.01 21.08 5.57
N TYR A 104 -9.40 19.88 5.63
CA TYR A 104 -9.34 19.04 6.83
C TYR A 104 -8.19 19.45 7.77
N ASP A 105 -8.48 19.63 9.06
CA ASP A 105 -7.50 19.94 10.09
C ASP A 105 -6.68 18.69 10.48
N LEU A 106 -5.36 18.78 10.39
CA LEU A 106 -4.44 17.70 10.73
C LEU A 106 -3.96 17.72 12.19
N THR A 107 -4.47 18.62 13.01
CA THR A 107 -4.06 18.70 14.42
C THR A 107 -4.30 17.37 15.15
N GLY A 108 -3.25 16.82 15.74
CA GLY A 108 -3.30 15.55 16.47
C GLY A 108 -3.15 14.30 15.59
N ALA A 109 -3.05 14.45 14.28
CA ALA A 109 -2.86 13.31 13.38
C ALA A 109 -1.47 12.69 13.56
N ARG A 110 -1.39 11.38 13.33
CA ARG A 110 -0.14 10.67 13.12
C ARG A 110 0.15 10.61 11.63
N ILE A 111 1.35 11.00 11.21
CA ILE A 111 1.77 10.98 9.80
C ILE A 111 2.89 9.97 9.65
N TRP A 112 2.68 8.98 8.80
CA TRP A 112 3.65 7.97 8.43
C TRP A 112 4.38 8.38 7.16
N PHE A 113 5.66 8.05 7.12
CA PHE A 113 6.53 8.29 5.96
C PHE A 113 7.07 6.97 5.42
N GLN A 114 7.00 6.81 4.11
CA GLN A 114 7.64 5.70 3.41
C GLN A 114 8.31 6.25 2.15
N PHE A 115 9.58 5.89 1.97
CA PHE A 115 10.35 6.20 0.79
C PHE A 115 10.47 4.94 -0.07
N ASP A 116 10.12 5.06 -1.33
CA ASP A 116 10.27 4.00 -2.32
C ASP A 116 11.34 4.44 -3.33
N GLY A 117 12.46 3.77 -3.26
CA GLY A 117 13.63 4.03 -4.09
C GLY A 117 14.74 3.04 -3.78
N GLY A 118 15.66 2.90 -4.70
CA GLY A 118 16.76 1.96 -4.53
C GLY A 118 17.37 1.50 -5.84
N ALA A 119 18.01 0.35 -5.78
CA ALA A 119 18.63 -0.34 -6.90
C ALA A 119 18.38 -1.85 -6.76
N SER A 120 18.52 -2.60 -7.85
CA SER A 120 18.51 -4.05 -7.78
C SER A 120 19.72 -4.56 -7.00
N GLY A 121 19.48 -5.45 -6.05
CA GLY A 121 20.50 -6.01 -5.17
C GLY A 121 20.48 -5.38 -3.77
N THR A 122 21.01 -6.14 -2.84
CA THR A 122 20.99 -5.90 -1.39
C THR A 122 21.85 -4.70 -0.98
N ARG A 123 21.25 -3.51 -0.91
CA ARG A 123 21.94 -2.32 -0.38
C ARG A 123 20.99 -1.54 0.51
N PRO A 124 21.37 -1.25 1.74
CA PRO A 124 20.50 -0.56 2.67
C PRO A 124 20.27 0.90 2.27
N THR A 125 19.04 1.32 2.47
CA THR A 125 18.62 2.71 2.50
C THR A 125 18.79 3.24 3.92
N ILE A 126 19.30 4.47 4.08
CA ILE A 126 19.42 5.13 5.37
C ILE A 126 18.49 6.32 5.38
N ILE A 127 17.61 6.42 6.38
CA ILE A 127 16.67 7.53 6.54
C ILE A 127 17.01 8.32 7.80
N TYR A 128 17.01 9.64 7.66
CA TYR A 128 17.28 10.59 8.74
C TYR A 128 16.12 11.58 8.87
N PHE A 129 15.73 11.88 10.10
CA PHE A 129 14.84 13.00 10.44
C PHE A 129 15.61 14.02 11.27
N ASN A 130 15.68 15.27 10.80
CA ASN A 130 16.47 16.37 11.42
C ASN A 130 17.89 15.94 11.80
N GLY A 131 18.60 15.27 10.90
CA GLY A 131 19.97 14.78 11.11
C GLY A 131 20.09 13.49 11.92
N ARG A 132 19.02 13.03 12.59
CA ARG A 132 19.02 11.78 13.37
C ARG A 132 18.65 10.60 12.48
N ARG A 133 19.46 9.55 12.43
CA ARG A 133 19.13 8.31 11.75
C ARG A 133 17.94 7.62 12.43
N VAL A 134 16.88 7.37 11.65
CA VAL A 134 15.64 6.72 12.13
C VAL A 134 15.45 5.34 11.54
N ALA A 135 16.04 5.05 10.37
CA ALA A 135 16.00 3.73 9.77
C ALA A 135 17.26 3.41 8.98
N LEU A 136 17.56 2.12 8.89
CA LEU A 136 18.63 1.53 8.08
C LEU A 136 18.18 0.13 7.68
N GLY A 137 18.07 -0.14 6.40
CA GLY A 137 17.68 -1.46 5.89
C GLY A 137 17.24 -1.43 4.44
N GLU A 138 16.85 -2.59 3.98
CA GLU A 138 16.17 -2.80 2.69
C GLU A 138 14.67 -2.90 2.97
N SER A 139 13.82 -2.57 1.99
CA SER A 139 12.36 -2.72 2.11
C SER A 139 11.82 -2.18 3.47
N LEU A 140 12.15 -0.92 3.76
CA LEU A 140 11.81 -0.31 5.05
C LEU A 140 10.29 -0.16 5.19
N GLU A 141 9.78 -0.58 6.35
CA GLU A 141 8.40 -0.31 6.76
C GLU A 141 8.16 1.20 6.94
N PRO A 142 6.91 1.66 6.83
CA PRO A 142 6.57 3.05 7.11
C PRO A 142 7.03 3.49 8.49
N ILE A 143 7.59 4.69 8.60
CA ILE A 143 8.14 5.27 9.82
C ILE A 143 7.28 6.46 10.24
N VAL A 144 7.04 6.62 11.53
CA VAL A 144 6.29 7.78 12.04
C VAL A 144 7.12 9.04 11.83
N LEU A 145 6.60 9.96 11.00
CA LEU A 145 7.18 11.28 10.75
C LEU A 145 6.72 12.30 11.79
N PHE A 146 5.41 12.32 12.07
CA PHE A 146 4.79 13.14 13.13
C PHE A 146 3.86 12.25 13.95
N GLU A 147 4.10 12.16 15.27
CA GLU A 147 3.25 11.38 16.18
C GLU A 147 1.96 12.11 16.56
N ASN A 148 2.03 13.44 16.61
CA ASN A 148 0.92 14.32 17.00
C ASN A 148 1.10 15.64 16.25
N ALA A 149 0.75 15.61 14.97
CA ALA A 149 0.99 16.70 14.03
C ALA A 149 0.31 17.99 14.45
N LYS A 150 0.98 19.10 14.24
CA LYS A 150 0.41 20.44 14.37
C LYS A 150 0.71 21.23 13.12
N PRO A 151 -0.23 22.05 12.63
CA PRO A 151 0.04 22.96 11.51
C PRO A 151 1.32 23.77 11.74
N GLY A 152 2.22 23.76 10.75
CA GLY A 152 3.53 24.40 10.81
C GLY A 152 4.65 23.54 11.39
N ASP A 153 4.37 22.35 11.95
CA ASP A 153 5.44 21.41 12.31
C ASP A 153 6.24 21.04 11.06
N LYS A 154 7.57 21.02 11.21
CA LYS A 154 8.48 20.85 10.09
C LYS A 154 9.60 19.89 10.42
N VAL A 155 9.88 18.96 9.52
CA VAL A 155 10.95 17.96 9.62
C VAL A 155 11.75 17.93 8.33
N LEU A 156 13.08 17.99 8.45
CA LEU A 156 13.96 17.63 7.35
C LEU A 156 14.01 16.10 7.24
N VAL A 157 13.62 15.58 6.10
CA VAL A 157 13.84 14.18 5.74
C VAL A 157 15.03 14.12 4.80
N ALA A 158 16.05 13.35 5.18
CA ALA A 158 17.17 13.02 4.32
C ALA A 158 17.24 11.50 4.13
N VAL A 159 17.43 11.07 2.88
CA VAL A 159 17.54 9.65 2.51
C VAL A 159 18.86 9.46 1.77
N LYS A 160 19.67 8.50 2.24
CA LYS A 160 20.90 8.08 1.57
C LYS A 160 20.70 6.68 0.97
N LEU A 161 20.84 6.57 -0.34
CA LEU A 161 20.94 5.29 -1.03
C LEU A 161 22.41 4.95 -1.22
N LEU A 162 22.83 3.80 -0.75
CA LEU A 162 24.22 3.36 -0.83
C LEU A 162 24.57 2.75 -2.20
N ALA A 163 25.86 2.60 -2.45
CA ALA A 163 26.41 2.02 -3.67
C ALA A 163 25.77 0.64 -3.97
N SER A 164 25.50 0.40 -5.24
CA SER A 164 25.00 -0.88 -5.73
C SER A 164 25.57 -1.19 -7.11
N ALA A 165 25.46 -2.45 -7.55
CA ALA A 165 25.89 -2.89 -8.87
C ALA A 165 25.03 -2.33 -10.01
N THR A 166 23.83 -1.86 -9.70
CA THR A 166 22.88 -1.27 -10.65
C THR A 166 22.59 0.18 -10.30
N PRO A 167 22.19 1.02 -11.28
CA PRO A 167 21.78 2.38 -11.00
C PRO A 167 20.65 2.46 -9.98
N LYS A 168 20.70 3.48 -9.13
CA LYS A 168 19.67 3.79 -8.15
C LYS A 168 18.57 4.64 -8.76
N HIS A 169 17.35 4.44 -8.32
CA HIS A 169 16.19 5.18 -8.77
C HIS A 169 15.39 5.68 -7.57
N TYR A 170 14.73 6.81 -7.75
CA TYR A 170 13.62 7.25 -6.91
C TYR A 170 12.31 6.88 -7.61
N TYR A 171 11.41 6.22 -6.91
CA TYR A 171 10.12 5.81 -7.46
C TYR A 171 8.98 6.65 -6.90
N ASN A 172 8.86 6.72 -5.56
CA ASN A 172 7.73 7.37 -4.92
C ASN A 172 8.03 7.71 -3.46
N THR A 173 7.19 8.56 -2.89
CA THR A 173 7.09 8.80 -1.45
C THR A 173 5.63 8.75 -1.05
N ASN A 174 5.34 8.02 0.00
CA ASN A 174 4.01 7.93 0.57
C ASN A 174 4.02 8.51 1.99
N MET A 175 3.09 9.41 2.28
CA MET A 175 2.88 9.96 3.62
C MET A 175 1.43 9.76 4.02
N LYS A 176 1.14 8.60 4.64
CA LYS A 176 -0.19 8.23 5.11
C LYS A 176 -0.51 8.98 6.39
N ILE A 177 -1.76 9.39 6.52
CA ILE A 177 -2.30 10.07 7.71
C ILE A 177 -3.21 9.11 8.46
N ASP A 178 -2.94 8.92 9.75
CA ASP A 178 -3.86 8.31 10.70
C ASP A 178 -4.44 9.40 11.59
N PHE A 179 -5.76 9.44 11.68
CA PHE A 179 -6.43 10.44 12.52
C PHE A 179 -6.48 9.99 13.97
N ALA A 180 -6.52 10.95 14.90
CA ALA A 180 -6.67 10.64 16.31
C ALA A 180 -7.96 9.81 16.56
N GLN A 181 -7.89 8.80 17.42
CA GLN A 181 -9.02 7.90 17.70
C GLN A 181 -10.30 8.61 18.17
N SER A 182 -10.18 9.84 18.66
CA SER A 182 -11.30 10.68 19.08
C SER A 182 -12.07 11.31 17.91
N ARG A 183 -11.55 11.20 16.69
CA ARG A 183 -12.14 11.78 15.48
C ARG A 183 -12.58 10.67 14.52
N PRO A 184 -13.64 10.86 13.75
CA PRO A 184 -13.99 9.93 12.68
C PRO A 184 -12.87 9.91 11.63
N ASN A 185 -12.56 8.72 11.11
CA ASN A 185 -11.53 8.56 10.08
C ASN A 185 -12.18 8.62 8.69
N PRO A 186 -11.86 9.62 7.86
CA PRO A 186 -12.43 9.71 6.50
C PRO A 186 -12.08 8.53 5.60
N ASP A 187 -10.90 7.90 5.76
CA ASP A 187 -10.48 6.76 4.93
C ASP A 187 -11.21 5.47 5.33
N ASP A 188 -11.50 5.28 6.62
CA ASP A 188 -12.33 4.17 7.07
C ASP A 188 -13.74 4.29 6.52
N MET A 189 -14.35 5.48 6.62
CA MET A 189 -15.67 5.76 6.06
C MET A 189 -15.71 5.52 4.54
N ARG A 190 -14.68 5.97 3.81
CA ARG A 190 -14.53 5.71 2.38
C ARG A 190 -14.48 4.21 2.09
N SER A 191 -13.72 3.47 2.88
CA SER A 191 -13.56 2.02 2.71
C SER A 191 -14.85 1.27 2.99
N GLU A 192 -15.61 1.68 4.01
CA GLU A 192 -16.94 1.14 4.32
C GLU A 192 -17.93 1.39 3.17
N PHE A 193 -17.95 2.59 2.59
CA PHE A 193 -18.79 2.88 1.42
C PHE A 193 -18.45 2.02 0.22
N LEU A 194 -17.17 1.83 -0.06
CA LEU A 194 -16.72 0.99 -1.18
C LEU A 194 -17.09 -0.48 -0.96
N ALA A 195 -16.85 -1.01 0.22
CA ALA A 195 -17.18 -2.39 0.57
C ALA A 195 -18.70 -2.62 0.49
N ALA A 196 -19.51 -1.75 1.11
CA ALA A 196 -20.96 -1.86 1.03
C ALA A 196 -21.47 -1.78 -0.42
N SER A 197 -20.95 -0.86 -1.23
CA SER A 197 -21.34 -0.74 -2.63
C SER A 197 -21.01 -1.97 -3.47
N ALA A 198 -19.91 -2.67 -3.14
CA ALA A 198 -19.52 -3.90 -3.85
C ALA A 198 -20.37 -5.12 -3.44
N ASP A 199 -20.71 -5.22 -2.15
CA ASP A 199 -21.19 -6.46 -1.58
C ASP A 199 -22.72 -6.53 -1.39
N LEU A 200 -23.41 -5.39 -1.27
CA LEU A 200 -24.86 -5.37 -1.01
C LEU A 200 -25.67 -6.13 -2.05
N SER A 201 -25.34 -6.02 -3.34
CA SER A 201 -26.04 -6.72 -4.41
C SER A 201 -25.97 -8.25 -4.28
N SER A 202 -24.94 -8.77 -3.59
CA SER A 202 -24.70 -10.20 -3.41
C SER A 202 -25.17 -10.73 -2.06
N LEU A 203 -25.15 -9.89 -1.01
CA LEU A 203 -25.43 -10.30 0.36
C LEU A 203 -26.87 -9.96 0.82
N SER A 204 -27.46 -8.89 0.24
CA SER A 204 -28.77 -8.42 0.71
C SER A 204 -29.94 -9.20 0.12
N ASN A 205 -30.91 -9.51 0.97
CA ASN A 205 -32.24 -9.98 0.58
C ASN A 205 -33.21 -8.80 0.28
N HIS A 206 -32.80 -7.57 0.59
CA HIS A 206 -33.56 -6.33 0.44
C HIS A 206 -32.71 -5.25 -0.26
N VAL A 207 -32.13 -5.60 -1.42
CA VAL A 207 -31.11 -4.81 -2.12
C VAL A 207 -31.51 -3.35 -2.29
N GLN A 208 -32.75 -3.05 -2.69
CA GLN A 208 -33.21 -1.68 -2.93
C GLN A 208 -33.23 -0.82 -1.64
N ASP A 209 -33.66 -1.40 -0.51
CA ASP A 209 -33.72 -0.72 0.77
C ASP A 209 -32.31 -0.47 1.35
N ASP A 210 -31.43 -1.47 1.21
CA ASP A 210 -30.06 -1.38 1.67
C ASP A 210 -29.24 -0.42 0.81
N GLU A 211 -29.43 -0.41 -0.53
CA GLU A 211 -28.84 0.59 -1.42
C GLU A 211 -29.35 2.01 -1.14
N ALA A 212 -30.64 2.17 -0.80
CA ALA A 212 -31.18 3.45 -0.38
C ALA A 212 -30.56 3.91 0.95
N THR A 213 -30.33 2.99 1.89
CA THR A 213 -29.65 3.26 3.15
C THR A 213 -28.20 3.69 2.93
N LEU A 214 -27.46 3.00 2.05
CA LEU A 214 -26.11 3.39 1.66
C LEU A 214 -26.10 4.78 1.01
N SER A 215 -27.00 5.03 0.06
CA SER A 215 -27.11 6.34 -0.59
C SER A 215 -27.40 7.46 0.40
N LYS A 216 -28.26 7.20 1.39
CA LYS A 216 -28.55 8.12 2.49
C LYS A 216 -27.29 8.39 3.31
N ALA A 217 -26.55 7.35 3.73
CA ALA A 217 -25.32 7.51 4.49
C ALA A 217 -24.30 8.37 3.74
N ILE A 218 -24.08 8.10 2.46
CA ILE A 218 -23.18 8.88 1.60
C ILE A 218 -23.61 10.35 1.52
N SER A 219 -24.93 10.60 1.35
CA SER A 219 -25.47 11.97 1.22
C SER A 219 -25.36 12.80 2.50
N GLN A 220 -25.13 12.17 3.64
CA GLN A 220 -24.96 12.84 4.94
C GLN A 220 -23.56 13.41 5.13
N VAL A 221 -22.57 13.03 4.31
CA VAL A 221 -21.22 13.60 4.36
C VAL A 221 -21.24 15.03 3.86
N ASP A 222 -20.93 15.98 4.73
CA ASP A 222 -20.99 17.42 4.43
C ASP A 222 -19.66 17.92 3.84
N LEU A 223 -19.52 17.80 2.53
CA LEU A 223 -18.36 18.34 1.82
C LEU A 223 -18.32 19.89 1.84
N THR A 224 -19.46 20.57 2.06
CA THR A 224 -19.49 22.04 2.17
C THR A 224 -18.81 22.50 3.46
N ALA A 225 -19.06 21.78 4.57
CA ALA A 225 -18.34 22.01 5.82
C ALA A 225 -16.84 21.76 5.67
N LEU A 226 -16.44 20.69 4.94
CA LEU A 226 -15.04 20.42 4.63
C LEU A 226 -14.40 21.57 3.83
N ASP A 227 -15.04 22.02 2.76
CA ASP A 227 -14.53 23.10 1.92
C ASP A 227 -14.44 24.44 2.66
N ALA A 228 -15.33 24.67 3.64
CA ALA A 228 -15.28 25.82 4.53
C ALA A 228 -14.24 25.66 5.67
N SER A 229 -13.56 24.52 5.77
CA SER A 229 -12.69 24.16 6.91
C SER A 229 -13.44 24.18 8.26
N ASP A 230 -14.73 23.89 8.25
CA ASP A 230 -15.52 23.69 9.46
C ASP A 230 -15.40 22.24 9.93
N GLN A 231 -14.29 21.98 10.60
CA GLN A 231 -13.92 20.64 11.04
C GLN A 231 -14.99 19.98 11.91
N LYS A 232 -15.60 20.74 12.79
CA LYS A 232 -16.60 20.19 13.71
C LYS A 232 -17.84 19.69 12.95
N HIS A 233 -18.39 20.48 12.06
CA HIS A 233 -19.56 20.07 11.28
C HIS A 233 -19.23 18.92 10.33
N PHE A 234 -18.04 18.92 9.73
CA PHE A 234 -17.59 17.80 8.91
C PHE A 234 -17.47 16.50 9.72
N ASP A 235 -16.79 16.51 10.87
CA ASP A 235 -16.67 15.34 11.74
C ASP A 235 -18.04 14.85 12.24
N ASP A 236 -18.94 15.75 12.59
CA ASP A 236 -20.32 15.40 13.00
C ASP A 236 -21.09 14.76 11.84
N SER A 237 -20.92 15.23 10.61
CA SER A 237 -21.52 14.63 9.42
C SER A 237 -21.02 13.20 9.18
N LEU A 238 -19.72 12.93 9.37
CA LEU A 238 -19.17 11.59 9.29
C LEU A 238 -19.76 10.66 10.37
N ARG A 239 -19.93 11.13 11.60
CA ARG A 239 -20.57 10.34 12.68
C ARG A 239 -22.03 10.01 12.37
N ILE A 240 -22.78 10.95 11.80
CA ILE A 240 -24.16 10.71 11.37
C ILE A 240 -24.20 9.69 10.25
N SER A 241 -23.32 9.82 9.27
CA SER A 241 -23.17 8.86 8.18
C SER A 241 -22.82 7.46 8.70
N GLN A 242 -21.86 7.36 9.62
CA GLN A 242 -21.48 6.08 10.24
C GLN A 242 -22.63 5.44 10.99
N ALA A 243 -23.41 6.21 11.75
CA ALA A 243 -24.60 5.70 12.43
C ALA A 243 -25.66 5.15 11.43
N THR A 244 -25.75 5.73 10.23
CA THR A 244 -26.61 5.20 9.17
C THR A 244 -26.03 3.93 8.57
N MET A 245 -24.70 3.83 8.37
CA MET A 245 -24.02 2.62 7.90
C MET A 245 -24.18 1.43 8.86
N GLU A 246 -24.28 1.66 10.18
CA GLU A 246 -24.52 0.58 11.17
C GLU A 246 -25.84 -0.17 10.89
N LEU A 247 -26.82 0.43 10.20
CA LEU A 247 -28.04 -0.25 9.80
C LEU A 247 -27.80 -1.35 8.75
N LEU A 248 -26.71 -1.26 7.99
CA LEU A 248 -26.30 -2.27 6.99
C LEU A 248 -25.47 -3.41 7.58
N LYS A 249 -25.02 -3.26 8.82
CA LYS A 249 -24.15 -4.23 9.48
C LYS A 249 -24.72 -5.65 9.52
N PRO A 250 -25.99 -5.90 9.84
CA PRO A 250 -26.54 -7.26 9.84
C PRO A 250 -26.48 -7.93 8.46
N THR A 251 -26.64 -7.16 7.38
CA THR A 251 -26.51 -7.67 6.01
C THR A 251 -25.06 -7.95 5.65
N LEU A 252 -24.16 -6.99 5.90
CA LEU A 252 -22.74 -7.11 5.54
C LEU A 252 -22.00 -8.17 6.38
N GLN A 253 -22.40 -8.41 7.61
CA GLN A 253 -21.85 -9.47 8.48
C GLN A 253 -22.22 -10.89 8.03
N GLN A 254 -23.09 -11.07 7.03
CA GLN A 254 -23.35 -12.37 6.43
C GLN A 254 -22.21 -12.81 5.48
N ALA A 255 -21.29 -11.92 5.12
CA ALA A 255 -20.13 -12.27 4.33
C ALA A 255 -19.27 -13.33 5.02
N GLU A 256 -18.94 -14.40 4.32
CA GLU A 256 -18.05 -15.46 4.79
C GLU A 256 -16.70 -15.31 4.08
N ILE A 257 -15.65 -15.05 4.85
CA ILE A 257 -14.27 -14.97 4.34
C ILE A 257 -13.58 -16.29 4.65
N ARG A 258 -13.24 -17.04 3.60
CA ARG A 258 -12.46 -18.27 3.73
C ARG A 258 -11.00 -18.00 3.43
N LEU A 259 -10.15 -18.17 4.44
CA LEU A 259 -8.70 -18.02 4.30
C LEU A 259 -8.10 -19.39 4.00
N THR A 260 -7.22 -19.44 3.01
CA THR A 260 -6.47 -20.65 2.69
C THR A 260 -5.00 -20.30 2.49
N GLY A 261 -4.12 -21.21 2.91
CA GLY A 261 -2.67 -21.06 2.67
C GLY A 261 -2.38 -21.16 1.16
N ASN A 262 -1.47 -20.32 0.69
CA ASN A 262 -0.90 -20.41 -0.65
C ASN A 262 0.55 -19.93 -0.63
N SER A 263 1.42 -20.58 -1.40
CA SER A 263 2.79 -20.11 -1.64
C SER A 263 2.95 -19.82 -3.12
N HIS A 264 3.12 -18.55 -3.46
CA HIS A 264 3.44 -18.17 -4.84
C HIS A 264 4.85 -18.64 -5.18
N ILE A 265 4.97 -19.45 -6.23
CA ILE A 265 6.24 -19.94 -6.75
C ILE A 265 6.30 -19.64 -8.24
N ASP A 266 7.31 -18.89 -8.68
CA ASP A 266 7.56 -18.69 -10.10
C ASP A 266 8.16 -19.95 -10.71
N ALA A 267 7.57 -20.47 -11.79
CA ALA A 267 8.03 -21.68 -12.48
C ALA A 267 9.44 -21.52 -13.03
N ALA A 268 9.78 -20.29 -13.46
CA ALA A 268 11.13 -19.79 -13.67
C ALA A 268 11.09 -18.27 -13.55
N TRP A 269 12.14 -17.68 -13.03
CA TRP A 269 12.35 -16.24 -13.00
C TRP A 269 13.81 -15.92 -13.29
N MET A 270 14.59 -15.49 -12.26
CA MET A 270 16.04 -15.31 -12.34
C MET A 270 16.80 -16.61 -12.06
N TRP A 271 16.08 -17.72 -12.01
CA TRP A 271 16.57 -19.08 -11.83
C TRP A 271 15.92 -20.03 -12.86
N PRO A 272 16.57 -21.14 -13.19
CA PRO A 272 16.01 -22.13 -14.10
C PRO A 272 14.90 -22.95 -13.42
N TRP A 273 13.98 -23.51 -14.22
CA TRP A 273 12.87 -24.34 -13.71
C TRP A 273 13.33 -25.55 -12.88
N THR A 274 14.56 -26.03 -13.09
CA THR A 274 15.12 -27.13 -12.32
C THR A 274 15.28 -26.78 -10.84
N GLU A 275 15.65 -25.53 -10.52
CA GLU A 275 15.68 -25.04 -9.14
C GLU A 275 14.26 -24.90 -8.58
N THR A 276 13.29 -24.51 -9.42
CA THR A 276 11.89 -24.43 -9.00
C THR A 276 11.36 -25.77 -8.51
N VAL A 277 11.77 -26.88 -9.11
CA VAL A 277 11.37 -28.23 -8.65
C VAL A 277 11.78 -28.48 -7.19
N ASP A 278 12.96 -28.05 -6.80
CA ASP A 278 13.43 -28.19 -5.42
C ASP A 278 12.70 -27.21 -4.46
N VAL A 279 12.37 -26.00 -4.93
CA VAL A 279 11.53 -25.07 -4.17
C VAL A 279 10.15 -25.67 -3.94
N VAL A 280 9.49 -26.19 -4.97
CA VAL A 280 8.19 -26.84 -4.89
C VAL A 280 8.21 -28.01 -3.91
N LYS A 281 9.23 -28.88 -4.01
CA LYS A 281 9.40 -30.00 -3.06
C LYS A 281 9.41 -29.51 -1.61
N ARG A 282 10.26 -28.53 -1.29
CA ARG A 282 10.37 -27.99 0.08
C ARG A 282 9.07 -27.35 0.55
N THR A 283 8.44 -26.57 -0.31
CA THR A 283 7.17 -25.88 -0.02
C THR A 283 6.06 -26.88 0.27
N PHE A 284 5.89 -27.90 -0.58
CA PHE A 284 4.85 -28.91 -0.40
C PHE A 284 5.11 -29.76 0.84
N SER A 285 6.36 -30.17 1.09
CA SER A 285 6.72 -30.90 2.31
C SER A 285 6.41 -30.08 3.57
N THR A 286 6.67 -28.77 3.55
CA THR A 286 6.35 -27.88 4.67
C THR A 286 4.82 -27.75 4.85
N ALA A 287 4.06 -27.60 3.76
CA ALA A 287 2.60 -27.51 3.84
C ALA A 287 2.00 -28.81 4.40
N LEU A 288 2.48 -29.96 3.96
CA LEU A 288 2.05 -31.28 4.48
C LEU A 288 2.36 -31.42 5.98
N GLN A 289 3.55 -31.01 6.41
CA GLN A 289 3.94 -31.00 7.83
C GLN A 289 3.03 -30.08 8.65
N LEU A 290 2.70 -28.89 8.14
CA LEU A 290 1.79 -27.98 8.82
C LEU A 290 0.38 -28.56 8.92
N MET A 291 -0.08 -29.32 7.91
CA MET A 291 -1.35 -30.02 7.98
C MET A 291 -1.36 -31.12 9.06
N ASP A 292 -0.23 -31.76 9.34
CA ASP A 292 -0.11 -32.72 10.43
C ASP A 292 -0.15 -32.05 11.81
N GLU A 293 0.48 -30.89 11.94
CA GLU A 293 0.55 -30.14 13.20
C GLU A 293 -0.76 -29.38 13.50
N TYR A 294 -1.44 -28.88 12.45
CA TYR A 294 -2.63 -28.02 12.57
C TYR A 294 -3.81 -28.64 11.80
N PRO A 295 -4.76 -29.28 12.49
CA PRO A 295 -5.89 -29.98 11.84
C PRO A 295 -6.74 -29.11 10.92
N ASP A 296 -6.87 -27.82 11.24
CA ASP A 296 -7.69 -26.86 10.49
C ASP A 296 -6.93 -26.16 9.35
N TYR A 297 -5.62 -26.44 9.20
CA TYR A 297 -4.83 -25.83 8.13
C TYR A 297 -5.18 -26.41 6.78
N THR A 298 -5.52 -25.53 5.83
CA THR A 298 -5.76 -25.84 4.43
C THR A 298 -4.77 -25.12 3.54
N TYR A 299 -4.48 -25.69 2.37
CA TYR A 299 -3.49 -25.16 1.46
C TYR A 299 -3.95 -25.23 0.02
N THR A 300 -3.77 -24.17 -0.74
CA THR A 300 -4.09 -24.10 -2.17
C THR A 300 -2.83 -23.81 -2.98
N GLN A 301 -2.61 -24.53 -4.05
CA GLN A 301 -1.51 -24.32 -4.98
C GLN A 301 -2.00 -24.09 -6.40
N SER A 302 -1.56 -23.01 -7.02
CA SER A 302 -2.14 -22.54 -8.28
C SER A 302 -1.58 -23.17 -9.55
N ALA A 303 -0.35 -23.72 -9.56
CA ALA A 303 0.25 -24.25 -10.78
C ALA A 303 0.20 -25.78 -10.81
N ALA A 304 -0.72 -26.37 -11.61
CA ALA A 304 -0.92 -27.81 -11.74
C ALA A 304 0.35 -28.58 -12.13
N VAL A 305 1.25 -27.97 -12.89
CA VAL A 305 2.54 -28.57 -13.30
C VAL A 305 3.43 -28.98 -12.12
N TYR A 306 3.25 -28.32 -10.95
CA TYR A 306 4.00 -28.68 -9.75
C TYR A 306 3.62 -30.05 -9.23
N ASN A 307 2.35 -30.41 -9.33
CA ASN A 307 1.88 -31.76 -8.98
C ASN A 307 2.45 -32.82 -9.93
N ASP A 308 2.57 -32.52 -11.24
CA ASP A 308 3.23 -33.42 -12.19
C ASP A 308 4.69 -33.64 -11.85
N TRP A 309 5.40 -32.59 -11.46
CA TRP A 309 6.80 -32.73 -11.03
C TRP A 309 6.94 -33.56 -9.75
N MET A 310 6.02 -33.41 -8.79
CA MET A 310 6.01 -34.24 -7.58
C MET A 310 5.71 -35.71 -7.93
N ALA A 311 4.71 -35.95 -8.75
CA ALA A 311 4.37 -37.31 -9.19
C ALA A 311 5.54 -38.02 -9.87
N GLN A 312 6.28 -37.29 -10.73
CA GLN A 312 7.41 -37.86 -11.49
C GLN A 312 8.68 -38.03 -10.65
N LYS A 313 9.01 -37.11 -9.76
CA LYS A 313 10.29 -37.04 -9.08
C LYS A 313 10.23 -37.46 -7.59
N TYR A 314 9.08 -37.23 -6.95
CA TYR A 314 8.91 -37.42 -5.51
C TYR A 314 7.54 -38.12 -5.20
N PRO A 315 7.33 -39.38 -5.66
CA PRO A 315 6.06 -40.07 -5.57
C PRO A 315 5.51 -40.20 -4.13
N ALA A 316 6.36 -40.22 -3.11
CA ALA A 316 5.93 -40.26 -1.72
C ALA A 316 5.17 -38.95 -1.36
N ILE A 317 5.72 -37.78 -1.71
CA ILE A 317 5.08 -36.48 -1.50
C ILE A 317 3.77 -36.38 -2.29
N ASP A 318 3.77 -36.82 -3.53
CA ASP A 318 2.55 -36.84 -4.37
C ASP A 318 1.44 -37.68 -3.76
N ASN A 319 1.76 -38.85 -3.19
CA ASN A 319 0.78 -39.67 -2.50
C ASN A 319 0.17 -38.99 -1.27
N GLU A 320 0.99 -38.28 -0.47
CA GLU A 320 0.51 -37.53 0.67
C GLU A 320 -0.37 -36.36 0.22
N ILE A 321 0.03 -35.61 -0.83
CA ILE A 321 -0.80 -34.57 -1.44
C ILE A 321 -2.18 -35.11 -1.85
N LYS A 322 -2.20 -36.24 -2.57
CA LYS A 322 -3.46 -36.90 -2.99
C LYS A 322 -4.33 -37.32 -1.82
N GLN A 323 -3.71 -37.72 -0.70
CA GLN A 323 -4.44 -38.02 0.53
C GLN A 323 -5.08 -36.75 1.10
N ARG A 324 -4.33 -35.65 1.24
CA ARG A 324 -4.87 -34.37 1.76
C ARG A 324 -6.00 -33.82 0.88
N ILE A 325 -5.88 -33.94 -0.45
CA ILE A 325 -6.96 -33.57 -1.39
C ILE A 325 -8.22 -34.39 -1.12
N LYS A 326 -8.12 -35.71 -0.87
CA LYS A 326 -9.27 -36.55 -0.52
C LYS A 326 -9.91 -36.17 0.82
N GLU A 327 -9.13 -35.64 1.74
CA GLU A 327 -9.57 -35.12 3.04
C GLU A 327 -10.20 -33.73 2.93
N GLY A 328 -10.14 -33.08 1.76
CA GLY A 328 -10.66 -31.73 1.53
C GLY A 328 -9.71 -30.61 1.99
N ARG A 329 -8.45 -30.91 2.11
CA ARG A 329 -7.40 -30.03 2.66
C ARG A 329 -6.31 -29.70 1.60
#